data_630ab10fde6c898a04fe8c90b44b73db
#
_entry.id   630ab10fde6c898a04fe8c90b44b73db
#
_cell.length_a   1.000
_cell.length_b   1.000
_cell.length_c   1.000
_cell.angle_alpha   90.00
_cell.angle_beta   90.00
_cell.angle_gamma   90.00
#
_symmetry.space_group_name_H-M   'P 1'
#
loop_
_entity.id
_entity.type
_entity.pdbx_description
1 polymer ?
#
loop_
_entity_poly.entity_id
_entity_poly.type
_entity_poly.pdbx_seq_one_letter_code
_entity_poly.pdbx_strand_id
1 'polypeptide(L)'
;PYGHQLLGLAMLYDYGQNYLSEATLATLRHTLIARTERQYAAYKTLDKAYIQNHTWINTCGMLAAALVLRNDTSEAQEWIDFTQEVLDKTSRLLSPDGASQEGPGYWQYGMEFLMMAFDLSRGVGNDFYGNSTWWDNTAAYAMHMTLPADRCTAENSIVDWADAPRYSWYGPEHLYRRLAGLNRDARAQYFAGKAVRY
;
A
#
# COMPACT_ATOMS: atom_id res chain seq x y z
N PRO A 1 0.49 -12.41 -1.74
CA PRO A 1 1.53 -12.01 -0.78
C PRO A 1 1.05 -12.17 0.66
N TYR A 2 1.96 -12.46 1.55
CA TYR A 2 1.67 -12.70 2.96
C TYR A 2 1.08 -11.46 3.67
N GLY A 3 1.48 -10.28 3.21
CA GLY A 3 1.01 -8.99 3.75
C GLY A 3 -0.50 -8.79 3.69
N HIS A 4 -1.18 -9.27 2.65
CA HIS A 4 -2.65 -9.21 2.59
C HIS A 4 -3.32 -9.96 3.72
N GLN A 5 -2.78 -11.15 4.06
CA GLN A 5 -3.34 -11.96 5.14
C GLN A 5 -3.12 -11.28 6.50
N LEU A 6 -1.94 -10.70 6.73
CA LEU A 6 -1.65 -9.97 7.96
C LEU A 6 -2.55 -8.75 8.10
N LEU A 7 -2.69 -7.96 7.01
CA LEU A 7 -3.56 -6.78 7.02
C LEU A 7 -5.02 -7.17 7.33
N GLY A 8 -5.56 -8.16 6.62
CA GLY A 8 -6.94 -8.60 6.84
C GLY A 8 -7.18 -9.14 8.24
N LEU A 9 -6.23 -9.91 8.79
CA LEU A 9 -6.33 -10.42 10.17
C LEU A 9 -6.17 -9.29 11.20
N ALA A 10 -5.30 -8.31 10.95
CA ALA A 10 -5.15 -7.15 11.83
C ALA A 10 -6.42 -6.32 11.88
N MET A 11 -7.03 -6.04 10.73
CA MET A 11 -8.33 -5.35 10.66
C MET A 11 -9.44 -6.13 11.38
N LEU A 12 -9.49 -7.44 11.17
CA LEU A 12 -10.49 -8.29 11.85
C LEU A 12 -10.27 -8.30 13.37
N TYR A 13 -9.02 -8.32 13.84
CA TYR A 13 -8.69 -8.28 15.25
C TYR A 13 -9.07 -6.93 15.86
N ASP A 14 -8.72 -5.83 15.21
CA ASP A 14 -8.98 -4.47 15.70
C ASP A 14 -10.50 -4.16 15.75
N TYR A 15 -11.19 -4.30 14.62
CA TYR A 15 -12.63 -4.03 14.55
C TYR A 15 -13.49 -5.06 15.27
N GLY A 16 -12.99 -6.29 15.44
CA GLY A 16 -13.70 -7.38 16.09
C GLY A 16 -13.76 -7.32 17.62
N GLN A 17 -12.98 -6.44 18.27
CA GLN A 17 -12.84 -6.38 19.73
C GLN A 17 -14.18 -6.37 20.49
N ASN A 18 -15.20 -5.70 19.96
CA ASN A 18 -16.50 -5.56 20.59
C ASN A 18 -17.56 -6.55 20.08
N TYR A 19 -17.22 -7.40 19.12
CA TYR A 19 -18.18 -8.24 18.41
C TYR A 19 -17.85 -9.74 18.45
N LEU A 20 -16.58 -10.07 18.62
CA LEU A 20 -16.10 -11.45 18.63
C LEU A 20 -15.98 -11.99 20.05
N SER A 21 -16.11 -13.31 20.19
CA SER A 21 -15.89 -13.95 21.48
C SER A 21 -14.42 -13.85 21.93
N GLU A 22 -14.17 -13.86 23.22
CA GLU A 22 -12.81 -13.86 23.78
C GLU A 22 -11.96 -15.01 23.25
N ALA A 23 -12.53 -16.18 23.07
CA ALA A 23 -11.85 -17.34 22.50
C ALA A 23 -11.43 -17.09 21.02
N THR A 24 -12.27 -16.41 20.24
CA THR A 24 -11.95 -16.03 18.87
C THR A 24 -10.86 -14.98 18.83
N LEU A 25 -10.95 -13.94 19.68
CA LEU A 25 -9.92 -12.89 19.80
C LEU A 25 -8.58 -13.48 20.22
N ALA A 26 -8.56 -14.40 21.19
CA ALA A 26 -7.34 -15.09 21.61
C ALA A 26 -6.70 -15.89 20.46
N THR A 27 -7.52 -16.56 19.64
CA THR A 27 -7.06 -17.31 18.47
C THR A 27 -6.48 -16.38 17.39
N LEU A 28 -7.17 -15.25 17.13
CA LEU A 28 -6.69 -14.24 16.18
C LEU A 28 -5.36 -13.62 16.64
N ARG A 29 -5.27 -13.22 17.91
CA ARG A 29 -4.04 -12.68 18.49
C ARG A 29 -2.88 -13.65 18.36
N HIS A 30 -3.04 -14.88 18.79
CA HIS A 30 -2.00 -15.90 18.66
C HIS A 30 -1.58 -16.12 17.20
N THR A 31 -2.55 -16.17 16.28
CA THR A 31 -2.29 -16.34 14.84
C THR A 31 -1.53 -15.14 14.26
N LEU A 32 -1.92 -13.92 14.64
CA LEU A 32 -1.25 -12.70 14.21
C LEU A 32 0.20 -12.65 14.70
N ILE A 33 0.44 -12.92 15.99
CA ILE A 33 1.79 -12.96 16.56
C ILE A 33 2.66 -13.95 15.78
N ALA A 34 2.24 -15.20 15.68
CA ALA A 34 3.02 -16.24 15.02
C ALA A 34 3.32 -15.96 13.54
N ARG A 35 2.34 -15.36 12.83
CA ARG A 35 2.51 -15.01 11.40
C ARG A 35 3.38 -13.78 11.21
N THR A 36 3.27 -12.77 12.07
CA THR A 36 4.08 -11.55 12.01
C THR A 36 5.54 -11.88 12.33
N GLU A 37 5.78 -12.66 13.38
CA GLU A 37 7.12 -13.14 13.72
C GLU A 37 7.78 -13.90 12.56
N ARG A 38 7.06 -14.84 11.95
CA ARG A 38 7.55 -15.58 10.78
C ARG A 38 7.89 -14.67 9.61
N GLN A 39 7.02 -13.69 9.32
CA GLN A 39 7.23 -12.72 8.25
C GLN A 39 8.44 -11.83 8.56
N TYR A 40 8.54 -11.33 9.78
CA TYR A 40 9.67 -10.53 10.24
C TYR A 40 10.99 -11.29 10.11
N ALA A 41 11.07 -12.50 10.63
CA ALA A 41 12.28 -13.33 10.57
C ALA A 41 12.75 -13.57 9.12
N ALA A 42 11.81 -13.82 8.20
CA ALA A 42 12.10 -13.98 6.78
C ALA A 42 12.57 -12.65 6.15
N TYR A 43 11.87 -11.55 6.43
CA TYR A 43 12.17 -10.24 5.82
C TYR A 43 13.44 -9.60 6.36
N LYS A 44 13.83 -9.87 7.61
CA LYS A 44 15.03 -9.33 8.23
C LYS A 44 16.30 -9.72 7.46
N THR A 45 16.31 -10.92 6.87
CA THR A 45 17.47 -11.50 6.19
C THR A 45 17.45 -11.37 4.67
N LEU A 46 16.32 -10.98 4.07
CA LEU A 46 16.19 -10.84 2.61
C LEU A 46 16.75 -9.50 2.12
N ASP A 47 17.44 -9.54 0.97
CA ASP A 47 17.67 -8.33 0.17
C ASP A 47 16.33 -7.84 -0.38
N LYS A 48 16.00 -6.59 -0.05
CA LYS A 48 14.68 -6.03 -0.37
C LYS A 48 14.73 -5.19 -1.63
N ALA A 49 13.81 -5.49 -2.54
CA ALA A 49 13.48 -4.57 -3.63
C ALA A 49 12.52 -3.49 -3.10
N TYR A 50 13.08 -2.42 -2.53
CA TYR A 50 12.31 -1.39 -1.81
C TYR A 50 11.21 -0.70 -2.62
N ILE A 51 11.35 -0.63 -3.95
CA ILE A 51 10.39 0.01 -4.85
C ILE A 51 9.52 -0.98 -5.61
N GLN A 52 9.29 -2.17 -5.02
CA GLN A 52 8.47 -3.24 -5.58
C GLN A 52 7.20 -3.45 -4.74
N ASN A 53 6.09 -3.79 -5.43
CA ASN A 53 4.79 -4.00 -4.79
C ASN A 53 4.83 -5.04 -3.66
N HIS A 54 5.58 -6.14 -3.79
CA HIS A 54 5.68 -7.16 -2.75
C HIS A 54 6.25 -6.60 -1.43
N THR A 55 7.26 -5.74 -1.51
CA THR A 55 7.81 -5.07 -0.32
C THR A 55 6.76 -4.16 0.31
N TRP A 56 6.04 -3.38 -0.48
CA TRP A 56 5.02 -2.46 0.02
C TRP A 56 3.87 -3.20 0.72
N ILE A 57 3.34 -4.23 0.08
CA ILE A 57 2.24 -5.06 0.61
C ILE A 57 2.65 -5.76 1.90
N ASN A 58 3.82 -6.39 1.90
CA ASN A 58 4.28 -7.15 3.05
C ASN A 58 4.63 -6.24 4.23
N THR A 59 5.22 -5.08 3.98
CA THR A 59 5.52 -4.09 5.03
C THR A 59 4.25 -3.48 5.59
N CYS A 60 3.27 -3.15 4.74
CA CYS A 60 1.96 -2.67 5.18
C CYS A 60 1.27 -3.66 6.11
N GLY A 61 1.19 -4.93 5.71
CA GLY A 61 0.53 -5.96 6.52
C GLY A 61 1.26 -6.21 7.85
N MET A 62 2.59 -6.21 7.85
CA MET A 62 3.39 -6.37 9.06
C MET A 62 3.22 -5.17 10.00
N LEU A 63 3.24 -3.94 9.49
CA LEU A 63 3.03 -2.74 10.28
C LEU A 63 1.62 -2.72 10.90
N ALA A 64 0.59 -3.03 10.12
CA ALA A 64 -0.79 -3.11 10.63
C ALA A 64 -0.91 -4.14 11.77
N ALA A 65 -0.34 -5.34 11.58
CA ALA A 65 -0.34 -6.37 12.62
C ALA A 65 0.43 -5.92 13.88
N ALA A 66 1.60 -5.33 13.72
CA ALA A 66 2.41 -4.84 14.83
C ALA A 66 1.69 -3.74 15.64
N LEU A 67 1.00 -2.83 14.95
CA LEU A 67 0.25 -1.75 15.60
C LEU A 67 -0.92 -2.25 16.44
N VAL A 68 -1.69 -3.21 15.95
CA VAL A 68 -2.82 -3.76 16.72
C VAL A 68 -2.36 -4.66 17.87
N LEU A 69 -1.15 -5.23 17.78
CA LEU A 69 -0.55 -6.10 18.79
C LEU A 69 0.34 -5.37 19.80
N ARG A 70 0.49 -4.05 19.70
CA ARG A 70 1.48 -3.29 20.50
C ARG A 70 1.35 -3.45 22.03
N ASN A 71 0.15 -3.81 22.50
CA ASN A 71 -0.12 -4.08 23.92
C ASN A 71 -0.21 -5.59 24.24
N ASP A 72 -0.11 -6.44 23.24
CA ASP A 72 -0.30 -7.90 23.37
C ASP A 72 1.03 -8.67 23.37
N THR A 73 2.09 -8.08 22.82
CA THR A 73 3.40 -8.72 22.78
C THR A 73 4.53 -7.68 22.82
N SER A 74 5.65 -8.04 23.45
CA SER A 74 6.85 -7.19 23.57
C SER A 74 7.56 -6.98 22.24
N GLU A 75 7.44 -7.94 21.32
CA GLU A 75 8.10 -7.93 20.00
C GLU A 75 7.48 -6.92 19.04
N ALA A 76 6.27 -6.44 19.32
CA ALA A 76 5.55 -5.52 18.43
C ALA A 76 6.34 -4.25 18.12
N GLN A 77 7.08 -3.70 19.10
CA GLN A 77 7.89 -2.51 18.88
C GLN A 77 9.05 -2.78 17.90
N GLU A 78 9.72 -3.92 18.00
CA GLU A 78 10.79 -4.29 17.05
C GLU A 78 10.24 -4.43 15.62
N TRP A 79 9.03 -4.97 15.46
CA TRP A 79 8.38 -5.06 14.14
C TRP A 79 7.98 -3.69 13.60
N ILE A 80 7.49 -2.78 14.46
CA ILE A 80 7.21 -1.39 14.07
C ILE A 80 8.50 -0.72 13.59
N ASP A 81 9.57 -0.75 14.38
CA ASP A 81 10.84 -0.11 14.08
C ASP A 81 11.42 -0.62 12.75
N PHE A 82 11.39 -1.93 12.54
CA PHE A 82 11.81 -2.55 11.29
C PHE A 82 10.99 -2.08 10.09
N THR A 83 9.66 -2.01 10.22
CA THR A 83 8.80 -1.56 9.12
C THR A 83 9.02 -0.07 8.82
N GLN A 84 9.26 0.76 9.84
CA GLN A 84 9.60 2.17 9.65
C GLN A 84 10.92 2.34 8.90
N GLU A 85 11.94 1.53 9.21
CA GLU A 85 13.21 1.55 8.47
C GLU A 85 13.00 1.18 6.99
N VAL A 86 12.20 0.15 6.70
CA VAL A 86 11.90 -0.25 5.32
C VAL A 86 11.16 0.85 4.58
N LEU A 87 10.17 1.50 5.22
CA LEU A 87 9.38 2.57 4.61
C LEU A 87 10.20 3.85 4.40
N ASP A 88 11.10 4.21 5.31
CA ASP A 88 12.01 5.33 5.10
C ASP A 88 12.90 5.10 3.87
N LYS A 89 13.52 3.93 3.76
CA LYS A 89 14.32 3.56 2.58
C LYS A 89 13.49 3.57 1.31
N THR A 90 12.29 2.97 1.35
CA THR A 90 11.36 3.01 0.22
C THR A 90 11.07 4.43 -0.22
N SER A 91 10.70 5.31 0.71
CA SER A 91 10.32 6.69 0.42
C SER A 91 11.43 7.48 -0.29
N ARG A 92 12.68 7.24 0.07
CA ARG A 92 13.86 7.91 -0.52
C ARG A 92 14.27 7.35 -1.89
N LEU A 93 13.86 6.12 -2.20
CA LEU A 93 14.19 5.44 -3.45
C LEU A 93 13.10 5.60 -4.53
N LEU A 94 11.93 6.13 -4.18
CA LEU A 94 10.88 6.43 -5.14
C LEU A 94 11.39 7.45 -6.18
N SER A 95 11.15 7.17 -7.45
CA SER A 95 11.60 8.01 -8.55
C SER A 95 10.95 9.40 -8.52
N PRO A 96 11.71 10.50 -8.61
CA PRO A 96 11.16 11.85 -8.45
C PRO A 96 10.15 12.25 -9.55
N ASP A 97 10.11 11.54 -10.67
CA ASP A 97 9.16 11.77 -11.77
C ASP A 97 7.79 11.12 -11.56
N GLY A 98 7.60 10.38 -10.48
CA GLY A 98 6.35 9.70 -10.17
C GLY A 98 6.15 8.35 -10.83
N ALA A 99 7.10 7.88 -11.66
CA ALA A 99 6.97 6.63 -12.39
C ALA A 99 7.03 5.40 -11.47
N SER A 100 6.35 4.34 -11.89
CA SER A 100 6.48 3.00 -11.31
C SER A 100 7.29 2.10 -12.22
N GLN A 101 8.36 1.53 -11.72
CA GLN A 101 9.20 0.59 -12.47
C GLN A 101 8.48 -0.70 -12.88
N GLU A 102 7.43 -1.09 -12.15
CA GLU A 102 6.64 -2.29 -12.42
C GLU A 102 5.48 -2.03 -13.39
N GLY A 103 5.38 -0.81 -13.92
CA GLY A 103 4.32 -0.42 -14.84
C GLY A 103 3.01 0.02 -14.16
N PRO A 104 2.05 0.50 -14.96
CA PRO A 104 0.82 1.13 -14.44
C PRO A 104 -0.12 0.14 -13.72
N GLY A 105 -0.11 -1.14 -14.08
CA GLY A 105 -0.92 -2.16 -13.40
C GLY A 105 -0.47 -2.39 -11.96
N TYR A 106 0.82 -2.64 -11.78
CA TYR A 106 1.40 -2.81 -10.43
C TYR A 106 1.50 -1.50 -9.64
N TRP A 107 1.61 -0.33 -10.32
CA TRP A 107 1.40 0.96 -9.69
C TRP A 107 0.06 0.99 -8.95
N GLN A 108 -1.02 0.67 -9.66
CA GLN A 108 -2.36 0.64 -9.10
C GLN A 108 -2.46 -0.33 -7.92
N TYR A 109 -1.95 -1.55 -8.08
CA TYR A 109 -2.04 -2.61 -7.09
C TYR A 109 -1.16 -2.36 -5.85
N GLY A 110 0.08 -1.95 -6.05
CA GLY A 110 1.05 -1.79 -4.95
C GLY A 110 0.87 -0.48 -4.18
N MET A 111 0.49 0.59 -4.88
CA MET A 111 0.39 1.91 -4.30
C MET A 111 -0.67 2.02 -3.21
N GLU A 112 -1.77 1.27 -3.32
CA GLU A 112 -2.80 1.21 -2.28
C GLU A 112 -2.18 0.84 -0.92
N PHE A 113 -1.32 -0.19 -0.90
CA PHE A 113 -0.65 -0.64 0.31
C PHE A 113 0.45 0.31 0.77
N LEU A 114 1.18 0.92 -0.17
CA LEU A 114 2.20 1.91 0.17
C LEU A 114 1.58 3.14 0.85
N MET A 115 0.48 3.67 0.30
CA MET A 115 -0.24 4.79 0.91
C MET A 115 -0.78 4.42 2.29
N MET A 116 -1.36 3.23 2.43
CA MET A 116 -1.87 2.75 3.72
C MET A 116 -0.73 2.61 4.74
N ALA A 117 0.41 2.07 4.35
CA ALA A 117 1.58 1.95 5.23
C ALA A 117 2.10 3.33 5.67
N PHE A 118 2.12 4.32 4.77
CA PHE A 118 2.53 5.69 5.12
C PHE A 118 1.52 6.37 6.04
N ASP A 119 0.22 6.15 5.82
CA ASP A 119 -0.82 6.67 6.72
C ASP A 119 -0.75 6.02 8.12
N LEU A 120 -0.50 4.72 8.19
CA LEU A 120 -0.24 4.02 9.47
C LEU A 120 1.01 4.57 10.16
N SER A 121 2.06 4.87 9.41
CA SER A 121 3.30 5.46 9.94
C SER A 121 3.08 6.84 10.53
N ARG A 122 2.21 7.66 9.95
CA ARG A 122 1.80 8.95 10.55
C ARG A 122 1.18 8.76 11.92
N GLY A 123 0.44 7.68 12.14
CA GLY A 123 -0.15 7.32 13.43
C GLY A 123 0.88 7.04 14.54
N VAL A 124 2.14 6.76 14.17
CA VAL A 124 3.27 6.56 15.09
C VAL A 124 4.33 7.66 15.00
N GLY A 125 3.99 8.78 14.37
CA GLY A 125 4.81 10.00 14.37
C GLY A 125 5.77 10.14 13.19
N ASN A 126 5.73 9.24 12.19
CA ASN A 126 6.61 9.29 11.01
C ASN A 126 5.82 9.67 9.75
N ASP A 127 6.16 10.77 9.12
CA ASP A 127 5.60 11.20 7.84
C ASP A 127 6.62 11.04 6.72
N PHE A 128 6.44 10.04 5.87
CA PHE A 128 7.33 9.73 4.76
C PHE A 128 6.92 10.38 3.44
N TYR A 129 5.75 11.00 3.34
CA TYR A 129 5.29 11.63 2.10
C TYR A 129 6.20 12.76 1.63
N GLY A 130 6.81 13.51 2.57
CA GLY A 130 7.72 14.60 2.26
C GLY A 130 9.13 14.18 1.79
N ASN A 131 9.45 12.89 1.81
CA ASN A 131 10.80 12.42 1.48
C ASN A 131 11.08 12.36 -0.03
N SER A 132 10.04 12.42 -0.87
CA SER A 132 10.19 12.33 -2.32
C SER A 132 9.11 13.13 -3.05
N THR A 133 9.47 13.80 -4.14
CA THR A 133 8.53 14.42 -5.07
C THR A 133 7.73 13.41 -5.90
N TRP A 134 7.98 12.12 -5.72
CA TRP A 134 7.20 11.06 -6.35
C TRP A 134 5.70 11.23 -6.10
N TRP A 135 5.34 11.59 -4.88
CA TRP A 135 3.95 11.78 -4.50
C TRP A 135 3.27 12.93 -5.23
N ASP A 136 4.03 13.98 -5.57
CA ASP A 136 3.51 15.13 -6.33
C ASP A 136 3.26 14.76 -7.81
N ASN A 137 4.03 13.82 -8.34
CA ASN A 137 4.08 13.50 -9.77
C ASN A 137 3.38 12.20 -10.16
N THR A 138 3.16 11.29 -9.22
CA THR A 138 2.70 9.92 -9.53
C THR A 138 1.27 9.87 -10.08
N ALA A 139 0.40 10.83 -9.72
CA ALA A 139 -0.91 10.95 -10.35
C ALA A 139 -0.78 11.28 -11.84
N ALA A 140 0.13 12.21 -12.21
CA ALA A 140 0.39 12.56 -13.59
C ALA A 140 0.95 11.36 -14.39
N TYR A 141 1.89 10.59 -13.80
CA TYR A 141 2.34 9.34 -14.40
C TYR A 141 1.18 8.42 -14.76
N ALA A 142 0.31 8.12 -13.81
CA ALA A 142 -0.82 7.21 -14.03
C ALA A 142 -1.81 7.76 -15.08
N MET A 143 -2.07 9.07 -15.07
CA MET A 143 -2.90 9.72 -16.10
C MET A 143 -2.31 9.58 -17.51
N HIS A 144 -1.00 9.77 -17.66
CA HIS A 144 -0.30 9.60 -18.96
C HIS A 144 -0.24 8.14 -19.41
N MET A 145 -0.29 7.20 -18.50
CA MET A 145 -0.35 5.76 -18.79
C MET A 145 -1.76 5.25 -19.08
N THR A 146 -2.79 6.07 -18.92
CA THR A 146 -4.18 5.74 -19.25
C THR A 146 -4.48 6.18 -20.68
N LEU A 147 -4.96 5.24 -21.51
CA LEU A 147 -5.30 5.51 -22.90
C LEU A 147 -6.68 6.16 -22.98
N PRO A 148 -6.90 7.10 -23.92
CA PRO A 148 -8.22 7.65 -24.15
C PRO A 148 -9.16 6.57 -24.70
N ALA A 149 -10.40 6.53 -24.22
CA ALA A 149 -11.42 5.67 -24.79
C ALA A 149 -11.83 6.18 -26.19
N ASP A 150 -11.73 5.33 -27.17
CA ASP A 150 -12.15 5.57 -28.53
C ASP A 150 -12.73 4.30 -29.19
N ARG A 151 -12.86 4.29 -30.51
CA ARG A 151 -13.39 3.12 -31.25
C ARG A 151 -12.48 1.87 -31.16
N CYS A 152 -11.22 2.05 -30.87
CA CYS A 152 -10.20 0.99 -30.82
C CYS A 152 -9.79 0.63 -29.40
N THR A 153 -10.10 1.50 -28.44
CA THR A 153 -9.59 1.43 -27.07
C THR A 153 -10.77 1.44 -26.10
N ALA A 154 -10.93 0.39 -25.33
CA ALA A 154 -11.96 0.34 -24.28
C ALA A 154 -11.65 1.34 -23.16
N GLU A 155 -12.69 1.72 -22.40
CA GLU A 155 -12.52 2.51 -21.18
C GLU A 155 -11.56 1.78 -20.21
N ASN A 156 -10.77 2.56 -19.48
CA ASN A 156 -9.75 2.06 -18.52
C ASN A 156 -8.59 1.25 -19.15
N SER A 157 -8.39 1.35 -20.45
CA SER A 157 -7.19 0.79 -21.07
C SER A 157 -5.94 1.56 -20.62
N ILE A 158 -4.89 0.82 -20.34
CA ILE A 158 -3.60 1.38 -19.90
C ILE A 158 -2.50 0.96 -20.87
N VAL A 159 -1.40 1.71 -20.86
CA VAL A 159 -0.23 1.35 -21.66
C VAL A 159 0.30 0.00 -21.20
N ASP A 160 0.43 -0.92 -22.14
CA ASP A 160 0.97 -2.26 -21.94
C ASP A 160 2.49 -2.19 -21.79
N TRP A 161 2.94 -1.92 -20.59
CA TRP A 161 4.34 -1.75 -20.24
C TRP A 161 4.69 -2.52 -18.97
N ALA A 162 5.86 -3.16 -18.94
CA ALA A 162 6.31 -4.07 -17.90
C ALA A 162 5.26 -5.20 -17.69
N ASP A 163 4.92 -5.54 -16.47
CA ASP A 163 3.92 -6.57 -16.16
C ASP A 163 2.47 -6.04 -16.12
N ALA A 164 2.24 -4.85 -16.71
CA ALA A 164 0.89 -4.28 -16.71
C ALA A 164 -0.03 -5.04 -17.68
N PRO A 165 -1.27 -5.37 -17.29
CA PRO A 165 -2.28 -5.83 -18.24
C PRO A 165 -2.76 -4.66 -19.11
N ARG A 166 -3.40 -4.97 -20.25
CA ARG A 166 -3.95 -3.94 -21.16
C ARG A 166 -5.06 -3.09 -20.52
N TYR A 167 -5.66 -3.58 -19.47
CA TYR A 167 -6.76 -2.93 -18.75
C TYR A 167 -6.40 -2.79 -17.28
N SER A 168 -6.87 -1.72 -16.67
CA SER A 168 -6.84 -1.62 -15.21
C SER A 168 -7.58 -2.80 -14.61
N TRP A 169 -6.98 -3.45 -13.60
CA TRP A 169 -7.59 -4.61 -12.93
C TRP A 169 -8.86 -4.23 -12.17
N TYR A 170 -8.90 -3.00 -11.67
CA TYR A 170 -10.03 -2.32 -11.01
C TYR A 170 -9.83 -0.82 -11.15
N GLY A 171 -10.90 -0.03 -10.95
CA GLY A 171 -10.79 1.41 -11.10
C GLY A 171 -9.82 2.03 -10.09
N PRO A 172 -8.88 2.87 -10.53
CA PRO A 172 -7.93 3.56 -9.64
C PRO A 172 -8.50 4.85 -9.03
N GLU A 173 -9.81 5.05 -9.08
CA GLU A 173 -10.45 6.31 -8.66
C GLU A 173 -10.15 6.66 -7.19
N HIS A 174 -10.09 5.69 -6.31
CA HIS A 174 -9.78 5.91 -4.90
C HIS A 174 -8.34 6.42 -4.70
N LEU A 175 -7.39 5.92 -5.48
CA LEU A 175 -6.00 6.39 -5.48
C LEU A 175 -5.91 7.83 -5.98
N TYR A 176 -6.57 8.14 -7.11
CA TYR A 176 -6.63 9.52 -7.62
C TYR A 176 -7.30 10.48 -6.63
N ARG A 177 -8.39 10.08 -5.97
CA ARG A 177 -9.03 10.89 -4.92
C ARG A 177 -8.09 11.14 -3.75
N ARG A 178 -7.38 10.11 -3.32
CA ARG A 178 -6.41 10.23 -2.23
C ARG A 178 -5.25 11.16 -2.59
N LEU A 179 -4.68 11.02 -3.80
CA LEU A 179 -3.63 11.89 -4.32
C LEU A 179 -4.12 13.33 -4.50
N ALA A 180 -5.35 13.51 -5.02
CA ALA A 180 -5.95 14.83 -5.14
C ALA A 180 -6.04 15.54 -3.78
N GLY A 181 -6.46 14.82 -2.73
CA GLY A 181 -6.49 15.36 -1.37
C GLY A 181 -5.11 15.64 -0.79
N LEU A 182 -4.14 14.76 -1.03
CA LEU A 182 -2.77 14.91 -0.55
C LEU A 182 -2.07 16.14 -1.16
N ASN A 183 -2.19 16.30 -2.49
CA ASN A 183 -1.42 17.28 -3.27
C ASN A 183 -2.26 18.50 -3.68
N ARG A 184 -3.56 18.57 -3.33
CA ARG A 184 -4.52 19.57 -3.82
C ARG A 184 -4.55 19.64 -5.36
N ASP A 185 -4.46 18.48 -6.02
CA ASP A 185 -4.40 18.35 -7.48
C ASP A 185 -5.81 18.19 -8.07
N ALA A 186 -6.32 19.28 -8.69
CA ALA A 186 -7.62 19.25 -9.36
C ALA A 186 -7.67 18.31 -10.57
N ARG A 187 -6.55 18.02 -11.22
CA ARG A 187 -6.45 17.07 -12.36
C ARG A 187 -6.70 15.66 -11.86
N ALA A 188 -6.04 15.27 -10.76
CA ALA A 188 -6.26 13.97 -10.14
C ALA A 188 -7.71 13.79 -9.70
N GLN A 189 -8.34 14.85 -9.13
CA GLN A 189 -9.76 14.85 -8.78
C GLN A 189 -10.66 14.67 -10.00
N TYR A 190 -10.38 15.37 -11.11
CA TYR A 190 -11.11 15.21 -12.35
C TYR A 190 -11.00 13.80 -12.93
N PHE A 191 -9.78 13.23 -12.93
CA PHE A 191 -9.51 11.88 -13.42
C PHE A 191 -10.21 10.82 -12.57
N ALA A 192 -10.25 10.99 -11.26
CA ALA A 192 -11.03 10.12 -10.37
C ALA A 192 -12.50 10.00 -10.79
N GLY A 193 -13.10 11.12 -11.22
CA GLY A 193 -14.48 11.13 -11.72
C GLY A 193 -14.65 10.44 -13.08
N LYS A 194 -13.59 10.28 -13.86
CA LYS A 194 -13.62 9.58 -15.16
C LYS A 194 -13.37 8.07 -15.01
N ALA A 195 -12.55 7.65 -14.04
CA ALA A 195 -12.17 6.26 -13.81
C ALA A 195 -13.28 5.39 -13.19
N VAL A 196 -14.38 5.99 -12.71
CA VAL A 196 -15.48 5.30 -11.98
C VAL A 196 -16.48 4.57 -12.89
N ARG A 197 -16.38 4.71 -14.20
CA ARG A 197 -17.39 4.13 -15.09
C ARG A 197 -17.04 2.70 -15.49
N TYR A 198 -17.63 1.76 -14.78
CA TYR A 198 -17.89 0.38 -15.21
C TYR A 198 -19.31 0.26 -15.75
#